data_6697c787e3a80d16b33baf62450f2839
#
_entry.id   6697c787e3a80d16b33baf62450f2839
#
_cell.length_a   1.000
_cell.length_b   1.000
_cell.length_c   1.000
_cell.angle_alpha   90.00
_cell.angle_beta   90.00
_cell.angle_gamma   90.00
#
_symmetry.space_group_name_H-M   'P 1'
#
loop_
_entity.id
_entity.type
_entity.pdbx_description
1 polymer ?
#
loop_
_entity_poly.entity_id
_entity_poly.type
_entity_poly.pdbx_seq_one_letter_code
_entity_poly.pdbx_strand_id
1 'polypeptide(L)'
;MSNEIVIAKLKFDFSIDCESVGAIFRFENSNFQKEQSFDIKIQFSQPIVSFRNHNYQWVDLSQDRIANDFSPKIIKLQNGSYVQANINFGIWEINKKKTNVLLWRFNPEYAAPLTRYCNELNTKKIVSANSKLDLNENLALLFTKNNPIELSRSKIPFSAIACFTDHCDFDTLENLKIQREFFKKINLKITKGFFLNHFSKRDDNASFQNDKEELLKWKNDNHELCYHSLTQSIRSDEEAFNEFYNFIPPLENINVWIDHGFQPYNFSMFEKNAIAKERYEATLLDKNISVLCNYIDAATATKGILNQLNPNDFNLEKYYKSIADVSFLKRMVMLIKNIIFHYDNDEFRVRNYIETITHTKRIFKKGKVLEIFSLFKNAIPVAVMLLKVFFNWNKTKKKTYKVAKYSPLFFKHKIDKNEFYIFQAIEMVDFDKALCKENVDELLHDSGLFIAHTYFSVNMNHYHGKLINSDNSLNQNVVRNFNYIAQKVAENAIWNPTLSELLDFYKNFQEIVFDIDEKGVIFIKNNTNIPSRSII
;
A
#
# COMPACT_ATOMS: atom_id res chain seq x y z
N MET A 1 6.77 25.25 16.28
CA MET A 1 7.36 25.50 14.96
C MET A 1 7.58 24.15 14.33
N SER A 2 6.76 23.79 13.33
CA SER A 2 6.86 22.53 12.61
C SER A 2 8.08 22.61 11.70
N ASN A 3 9.12 21.84 11.98
CA ASN A 3 10.19 21.62 11.03
C ASN A 3 9.62 20.81 9.86
N GLU A 4 9.08 21.49 8.86
CA GLU A 4 8.91 20.91 7.54
C GLU A 4 10.31 20.63 7.02
N ILE A 5 10.66 19.34 6.94
CA ILE A 5 11.88 18.91 6.26
C ILE A 5 11.65 19.21 4.78
N VAL A 6 12.17 20.32 4.32
CA VAL A 6 12.28 20.62 2.89
C VAL A 6 13.32 19.66 2.34
N ILE A 7 12.88 18.56 1.74
CA ILE A 7 13.76 17.63 1.01
C ILE A 7 14.26 18.39 -0.22
N ALA A 8 15.47 18.92 -0.15
CA ALA A 8 16.16 19.47 -1.31
C ALA A 8 16.41 18.32 -2.29
N LYS A 9 15.66 18.30 -3.42
CA LYS A 9 15.85 17.30 -4.47
C LYS A 9 17.14 17.60 -5.21
N LEU A 10 18.21 16.89 -4.89
CA LEU A 10 19.40 16.90 -5.72
C LEU A 10 19.11 16.18 -7.04
N LYS A 11 19.58 16.75 -8.13
CA LYS A 11 19.50 16.17 -9.47
C LYS A 11 20.89 15.99 -10.01
N PHE A 12 21.15 14.80 -10.50
CA PHE A 12 22.36 14.45 -11.21
C PHE A 12 22.00 14.19 -12.67
N ASP A 13 22.64 14.93 -13.59
CA ASP A 13 22.41 14.81 -15.04
C ASP A 13 23.58 14.07 -15.69
N PHE A 14 23.30 12.99 -16.42
CA PHE A 14 24.26 12.21 -17.16
C PHE A 14 23.82 12.06 -18.61
N SER A 15 24.80 12.15 -19.54
CA SER A 15 24.59 11.84 -20.95
C SER A 15 25.43 10.61 -21.30
N ILE A 16 24.79 9.61 -21.88
CA ILE A 16 25.41 8.33 -22.23
C ILE A 16 25.35 8.15 -23.74
N ASP A 17 26.52 8.03 -24.35
CA ASP A 17 26.66 7.57 -25.74
C ASP A 17 26.64 6.04 -25.75
N CYS A 18 25.53 5.47 -26.23
CA CYS A 18 25.26 4.05 -26.20
C CYS A 18 26.16 3.23 -27.15
N GLU A 19 26.92 3.87 -28.03
CA GLU A 19 27.87 3.20 -28.93
C GLU A 19 29.27 3.14 -28.34
N SER A 20 29.63 4.07 -27.49
CA SER A 20 30.94 4.19 -26.87
C SER A 20 31.05 3.62 -25.46
N VAL A 21 29.90 3.31 -24.83
CA VAL A 21 29.85 2.73 -23.48
C VAL A 21 30.15 1.25 -23.52
N GLY A 22 31.08 0.80 -22.66
CA GLY A 22 31.27 -0.63 -22.39
C GLY A 22 30.01 -1.29 -21.80
N ALA A 23 30.11 -2.57 -21.44
CA ALA A 23 28.97 -3.32 -20.91
C ALA A 23 28.38 -2.74 -19.63
N ILE A 24 29.12 -1.91 -18.88
CA ILE A 24 28.68 -1.31 -17.61
C ILE A 24 28.93 0.20 -17.62
N PHE A 25 27.90 0.97 -17.23
CA PHE A 25 28.02 2.37 -16.84
C PHE A 25 27.80 2.50 -15.33
N ARG A 26 28.85 2.87 -14.58
CA ARG A 26 28.80 3.01 -13.12
C ARG A 26 28.63 4.48 -12.71
N PHE A 27 27.81 4.71 -11.70
CA PHE A 27 27.68 6.01 -11.05
C PHE A 27 28.54 6.03 -9.79
N GLU A 28 29.31 7.10 -9.58
CA GLU A 28 30.12 7.23 -8.37
C GLU A 28 29.24 7.51 -7.16
N ASN A 29 29.20 6.57 -6.23
CA ASN A 29 28.31 6.62 -5.05
C ASN A 29 28.71 7.67 -4.02
N SER A 30 29.94 8.18 -4.00
CA SER A 30 30.37 9.19 -3.03
C SER A 30 29.48 10.43 -2.96
N ASN A 31 28.75 10.70 -4.05
CA ASN A 31 27.80 11.82 -4.15
C ASN A 31 26.41 11.49 -3.61
N PHE A 32 26.03 10.22 -3.44
CA PHE A 32 24.65 9.82 -3.12
C PHE A 32 24.46 9.32 -1.69
N GLN A 33 25.51 8.83 -1.04
CA GLN A 33 25.43 8.13 0.26
C GLN A 33 24.88 8.96 1.43
N LYS A 34 24.85 10.28 1.30
CA LYS A 34 24.38 11.19 2.37
C LYS A 34 22.96 11.71 2.14
N GLU A 35 22.38 11.39 0.98
CA GLU A 35 21.12 11.98 0.56
C GLU A 35 19.93 11.09 0.95
N GLN A 36 18.86 11.71 1.41
CA GLN A 36 17.60 11.01 1.71
C GLN A 36 16.73 10.84 0.46
N SER A 37 16.89 11.71 -0.53
CA SER A 37 16.12 11.72 -1.78
C SER A 37 16.92 12.40 -2.88
N PHE A 38 17.04 11.76 -4.04
CA PHE A 38 17.66 12.35 -5.23
C PHE A 38 17.12 11.74 -6.52
N ASP A 39 17.35 12.42 -7.63
CA ASP A 39 17.00 11.97 -8.98
C ASP A 39 18.27 11.89 -9.84
N ILE A 40 18.49 10.77 -10.52
CA ILE A 40 19.49 10.63 -11.61
C ILE A 40 18.73 10.75 -12.92
N LYS A 41 19.06 11.78 -13.70
CA LYS A 41 18.55 11.96 -15.05
C LYS A 41 19.57 11.46 -16.04
N ILE A 42 19.22 10.46 -16.81
CA ILE A 42 20.07 9.79 -17.77
C ILE A 42 19.53 10.10 -19.18
N GLN A 43 20.35 10.73 -20.00
CA GLN A 43 20.03 11.00 -21.40
C GLN A 43 20.85 10.07 -22.29
N PHE A 44 20.16 9.20 -23.01
CA PHE A 44 20.78 8.30 -23.99
C PHE A 44 20.95 9.01 -25.34
N SER A 45 21.99 8.64 -26.08
CA SER A 45 22.18 9.09 -27.48
C SER A 45 21.10 8.54 -28.40
N GLN A 46 20.43 7.47 -28.01
CA GLN A 46 19.36 6.82 -28.78
C GLN A 46 18.04 6.79 -28.02
N PRO A 47 16.88 6.76 -28.73
CA PRO A 47 15.58 6.61 -28.09
C PRO A 47 15.42 5.23 -27.43
N ILE A 48 14.68 5.22 -26.32
CA ILE A 48 14.11 4.03 -25.73
C ILE A 48 12.87 3.69 -26.55
N VAL A 49 12.75 2.44 -27.02
CA VAL A 49 11.63 1.98 -27.84
C VAL A 49 10.65 1.07 -27.10
N SER A 50 11.12 0.39 -26.06
CA SER A 50 10.28 -0.48 -25.22
C SER A 50 10.70 -0.41 -23.76
N PHE A 51 9.73 -0.65 -22.91
CA PHE A 51 9.85 -0.62 -21.45
C PHE A 51 9.27 -1.90 -20.87
N ARG A 52 9.97 -2.53 -19.92
CA ARG A 52 9.47 -3.71 -19.23
C ARG A 52 8.53 -3.31 -18.10
N ASN A 53 7.25 -3.62 -18.24
CA ASN A 53 6.21 -3.14 -17.34
C ASN A 53 6.08 -4.00 -16.07
N HIS A 54 5.27 -3.54 -15.09
CA HIS A 54 4.98 -4.25 -13.84
C HIS A 54 4.38 -5.65 -14.06
N ASN A 55 3.67 -5.88 -15.15
CA ASN A 55 3.09 -7.19 -15.50
C ASN A 55 4.03 -8.08 -16.36
N TYR A 56 5.33 -7.80 -16.35
CA TYR A 56 6.33 -8.54 -17.10
C TYR A 56 6.11 -8.58 -18.63
N GLN A 57 5.46 -7.55 -19.17
CA GLN A 57 5.26 -7.40 -20.60
C GLN A 57 6.10 -6.26 -21.17
N TRP A 58 6.52 -6.40 -22.41
CA TRP A 58 7.09 -5.30 -23.17
C TRP A 58 5.98 -4.36 -23.62
N VAL A 59 6.13 -3.07 -23.33
CA VAL A 59 5.18 -2.02 -23.73
C VAL A 59 5.92 -0.89 -24.43
N ASP A 60 5.24 -0.23 -25.35
CA ASP A 60 5.73 0.96 -26.02
C ASP A 60 5.73 2.21 -25.14
N LEU A 61 6.21 3.33 -25.67
CA LEU A 61 6.24 4.62 -25.01
C LEU A 61 5.13 5.58 -25.47
N SER A 62 3.99 5.05 -25.93
CA SER A 62 2.81 5.87 -26.27
C SER A 62 2.24 6.66 -25.09
N GLN A 63 2.58 6.24 -23.87
CA GLN A 63 2.25 6.93 -22.61
C GLN A 63 3.46 6.97 -21.67
N ASP A 64 3.39 7.79 -20.62
CA ASP A 64 4.41 7.82 -19.58
C ASP A 64 4.53 6.46 -18.90
N ARG A 65 5.75 6.03 -18.57
CA ARG A 65 6.04 4.73 -17.95
C ARG A 65 6.70 4.90 -16.61
N ILE A 66 6.32 4.05 -15.66
CA ILE A 66 6.85 4.01 -14.30
C ILE A 66 7.16 2.55 -13.93
N ALA A 67 8.39 2.29 -13.48
CA ALA A 67 8.74 1.06 -12.78
C ALA A 67 8.99 1.38 -11.31
N ASN A 68 8.19 0.81 -10.41
CA ASN A 68 8.38 0.90 -8.96
C ASN A 68 9.43 -0.11 -8.46
N ASP A 69 9.66 -0.19 -7.15
CA ASP A 69 10.64 -1.10 -6.55
C ASP A 69 10.35 -2.60 -6.81
N PHE A 70 9.14 -2.94 -7.21
CA PHE A 70 8.74 -4.32 -7.52
C PHE A 70 8.69 -4.62 -9.02
N SER A 71 8.91 -3.64 -9.86
CA SER A 71 8.84 -3.79 -11.32
C SER A 71 10.23 -3.97 -11.90
N PRO A 72 10.38 -4.75 -12.98
CA PRO A 72 11.65 -4.86 -13.69
C PRO A 72 12.17 -3.48 -14.11
N LYS A 73 13.47 -3.25 -13.96
CA LYS A 73 14.14 -2.04 -14.43
C LYS A 73 14.93 -2.34 -15.70
N ILE A 74 14.17 -2.53 -16.78
CA ILE A 74 14.70 -2.98 -18.07
C ILE A 74 14.04 -2.19 -19.20
N ILE A 75 14.84 -1.65 -20.10
CA ILE A 75 14.42 -0.95 -21.31
C ILE A 75 15.14 -1.50 -22.54
N LYS A 76 14.56 -1.27 -23.71
CA LYS A 76 15.17 -1.57 -25.00
C LYS A 76 15.41 -0.27 -25.77
N LEU A 77 16.62 -0.11 -26.29
CA LEU A 77 17.04 1.02 -27.12
C LEU A 77 16.76 0.74 -28.62
N GLN A 78 16.75 1.80 -29.42
CA GLN A 78 16.47 1.71 -30.86
C GLN A 78 17.48 0.84 -31.62
N ASN A 79 18.75 0.79 -31.19
CA ASN A 79 19.78 -0.08 -31.77
C ASN A 79 19.62 -1.58 -31.40
N GLY A 80 18.55 -1.93 -30.67
CA GLY A 80 18.27 -3.31 -30.24
C GLY A 80 18.93 -3.71 -28.91
N SER A 81 19.81 -2.89 -28.34
CA SER A 81 20.41 -3.16 -27.04
C SER A 81 19.40 -3.01 -25.90
N TYR A 82 19.60 -3.80 -24.85
CA TYR A 82 18.86 -3.68 -23.60
C TYR A 82 19.71 -2.94 -22.57
N VAL A 83 19.04 -2.17 -21.71
CA VAL A 83 19.63 -1.54 -20.54
C VAL A 83 18.89 -2.01 -19.31
N GLN A 84 19.62 -2.55 -18.34
CA GLN A 84 19.10 -3.03 -17.07
C GLN A 84 19.79 -2.34 -15.91
N ALA A 85 19.04 -1.96 -14.85
CA ALA A 85 19.68 -1.52 -13.61
C ALA A 85 20.36 -2.71 -12.92
N ASN A 86 21.49 -2.46 -12.27
CA ASN A 86 22.18 -3.49 -11.49
C ASN A 86 21.47 -3.84 -10.17
N ILE A 87 20.50 -3.04 -9.74
CA ILE A 87 19.64 -3.28 -8.55
C ILE A 87 18.19 -2.97 -8.88
N ASN A 88 17.27 -3.59 -8.16
CA ASN A 88 15.83 -3.31 -8.34
C ASN A 88 15.33 -2.07 -7.58
N PHE A 89 16.12 -1.51 -6.69
CA PHE A 89 15.75 -0.38 -5.86
C PHE A 89 15.66 0.93 -6.64
N GLY A 90 14.76 1.83 -6.19
CA GLY A 90 14.47 3.11 -6.85
C GLY A 90 13.43 2.99 -7.98
N ILE A 91 12.93 4.10 -8.42
CA ILE A 91 11.82 4.23 -9.38
C ILE A 91 12.36 4.70 -10.72
N TRP A 92 12.03 4.00 -11.79
CA TRP A 92 12.29 4.48 -13.14
C TRP A 92 11.05 5.19 -13.70
N GLU A 93 11.26 6.38 -14.27
CA GLU A 93 10.23 7.13 -15.00
C GLU A 93 10.72 7.49 -16.40
N ILE A 94 9.86 7.31 -17.42
CA ILE A 94 10.10 7.75 -18.79
C ILE A 94 8.89 8.56 -19.24
N ASN A 95 9.15 9.79 -19.72
CA ASN A 95 8.12 10.64 -20.29
C ASN A 95 7.98 10.37 -21.79
N LYS A 96 6.78 10.14 -22.27
CA LYS A 96 6.47 9.85 -23.69
C LYS A 96 6.92 10.95 -24.67
N LYS A 97 7.13 12.19 -24.20
CA LYS A 97 7.62 13.30 -25.03
C LYS A 97 9.14 13.37 -25.09
N LYS A 98 9.86 12.62 -24.22
CA LYS A 98 11.31 12.62 -24.12
C LYS A 98 11.81 11.17 -23.97
N THR A 99 11.59 10.39 -25.03
CA THR A 99 11.84 8.94 -25.03
C THR A 99 13.30 8.56 -24.92
N ASN A 100 14.23 9.48 -25.05
CA ASN A 100 15.66 9.25 -24.81
C ASN A 100 16.12 9.64 -23.40
N VAL A 101 15.19 9.95 -22.48
CA VAL A 101 15.50 10.35 -21.11
C VAL A 101 14.85 9.37 -20.13
N LEU A 102 15.68 8.77 -19.30
CA LEU A 102 15.31 7.96 -18.14
C LEU A 102 15.56 8.76 -16.86
N LEU A 103 14.57 8.82 -15.98
CA LEU A 103 14.74 9.30 -14.60
C LEU A 103 14.80 8.10 -13.67
N TRP A 104 15.92 7.94 -12.95
CA TRP A 104 16.05 6.99 -11.85
C TRP A 104 15.95 7.76 -10.54
N ARG A 105 14.88 7.54 -9.81
CA ARG A 105 14.47 8.36 -8.69
C ARG A 105 14.52 7.56 -7.39
N PHE A 106 15.11 8.16 -6.38
CA PHE A 106 15.24 7.58 -5.04
C PHE A 106 14.43 8.41 -4.07
N ASN A 107 13.51 7.78 -3.35
CA ASN A 107 12.56 8.40 -2.42
C ASN A 107 11.88 9.67 -2.96
N PRO A 108 11.31 9.69 -4.19
CA PRO A 108 10.54 10.85 -4.63
C PRO A 108 9.29 11.03 -3.76
N GLU A 109 8.71 12.23 -3.80
CA GLU A 109 7.44 12.52 -3.13
C GLU A 109 6.37 11.47 -3.50
N TYR A 110 5.67 10.92 -2.52
CA TYR A 110 4.71 9.80 -2.62
C TYR A 110 5.30 8.41 -2.92
N ALA A 111 6.62 8.20 -2.90
CA ALA A 111 7.16 6.84 -2.96
C ALA A 111 6.91 6.07 -1.66
N ALA A 112 6.93 6.77 -0.53
CA ALA A 112 6.69 6.23 0.80
C ALA A 112 5.71 7.14 1.57
N PRO A 113 4.41 7.15 1.21
CA PRO A 113 3.42 8.05 1.79
C PRO A 113 2.91 7.50 3.12
N LEU A 114 3.07 8.29 4.20
CA LEU A 114 2.49 7.99 5.51
C LEU A 114 1.21 8.79 5.73
N THR A 115 0.19 8.13 6.23
CA THR A 115 -1.01 8.79 6.74
C THR A 115 -0.79 9.21 8.18
N ARG A 116 -1.03 10.48 8.48
CA ARG A 116 -1.04 11.05 9.83
C ARG A 116 -2.37 11.72 10.10
N TYR A 117 -2.92 11.51 11.27
CA TYR A 117 -4.10 12.26 11.72
C TYR A 117 -3.66 13.53 12.43
N CYS A 118 -4.19 14.65 11.98
CA CYS A 118 -3.89 15.97 12.51
C CYS A 118 -5.15 16.55 13.16
N ASN A 119 -4.98 17.45 14.11
CA ASN A 119 -6.02 18.25 14.77
C ASN A 119 -7.19 17.46 15.42
N GLU A 120 -8.08 18.19 16.07
CA GLU A 120 -9.24 17.63 16.79
C GLU A 120 -10.27 16.95 15.87
N LEU A 121 -10.34 17.36 14.60
CA LEU A 121 -11.24 16.77 13.61
C LEU A 121 -10.71 15.48 12.98
N ASN A 122 -9.52 15.02 13.41
CA ASN A 122 -8.85 13.84 12.84
C ASN A 122 -8.76 13.88 11.30
N THR A 123 -8.45 15.07 10.75
CA THR A 123 -8.17 15.19 9.32
C THR A 123 -6.86 14.49 8.99
N LYS A 124 -6.85 13.79 7.86
CA LYS A 124 -5.67 13.07 7.39
C LYS A 124 -4.71 14.01 6.68
N LYS A 125 -3.43 13.87 6.97
CA LYS A 125 -2.33 14.47 6.21
C LYS A 125 -1.44 13.35 5.68
N ILE A 126 -1.04 13.46 4.42
CA ILE A 126 -0.04 12.56 3.85
C ILE A 126 1.32 13.24 3.96
N VAL A 127 2.25 12.54 4.58
CA VAL A 127 3.65 12.97 4.72
C VAL A 127 4.58 11.92 4.13
N SER A 128 5.79 12.31 3.76
CA SER A 128 6.79 11.35 3.30
C SER A 128 7.41 10.62 4.49
N ALA A 129 7.64 9.32 4.34
CA ALA A 129 8.40 8.56 5.33
C ALA A 129 9.82 9.12 5.43
N ASN A 130 10.36 9.08 6.65
CA ASN A 130 11.74 9.44 6.93
C ASN A 130 12.57 8.15 7.00
N SER A 131 13.34 7.86 5.97
CA SER A 131 14.25 6.71 5.94
C SER A 131 15.56 7.09 5.27
N LYS A 132 16.64 6.43 5.66
CA LYS A 132 17.90 6.53 4.94
C LYS A 132 17.83 5.71 3.65
N LEU A 133 18.55 6.17 2.64
CA LEU A 133 18.84 5.33 1.47
C LEU A 133 20.03 4.45 1.82
N ASP A 134 19.78 3.16 1.89
CA ASP A 134 20.79 2.15 2.17
C ASP A 134 21.24 1.54 0.82
N LEU A 135 22.16 2.23 0.17
CA LEU A 135 22.71 1.79 -1.11
C LEU A 135 23.99 0.98 -0.84
N ASN A 136 23.82 -0.31 -0.62
CA ASN A 136 24.93 -1.23 -0.34
C ASN A 136 25.85 -1.45 -1.55
N GLU A 137 25.36 -1.16 -2.75
CA GLU A 137 26.08 -1.33 -4.02
C GLU A 137 26.16 -0.01 -4.80
N ASN A 138 27.21 0.13 -5.60
CA ASN A 138 27.34 1.23 -6.55
C ASN A 138 26.24 1.11 -7.61
N LEU A 139 25.52 2.19 -7.86
CA LEU A 139 24.51 2.23 -8.90
C LEU A 139 25.15 2.05 -10.27
N ALA A 140 24.56 1.20 -11.11
CA ALA A 140 25.05 0.98 -12.47
C ALA A 140 23.91 0.65 -13.44
N LEU A 141 24.16 0.95 -14.71
CA LEU A 141 23.37 0.46 -15.84
C LEU A 141 24.20 -0.58 -16.60
N LEU A 142 23.59 -1.72 -16.85
CA LEU A 142 24.16 -2.85 -17.59
C LEU A 142 23.62 -2.81 -19.02
N PHE A 143 24.51 -2.78 -20.00
CA PHE A 143 24.19 -2.74 -21.42
C PHE A 143 24.45 -4.11 -22.03
N THR A 144 23.44 -4.71 -22.63
CA THR A 144 23.56 -6.02 -23.26
C THR A 144 22.84 -6.09 -24.60
N LYS A 145 23.37 -6.89 -25.53
CA LYS A 145 22.66 -7.36 -26.74
C LYS A 145 22.06 -8.74 -26.52
N ASN A 146 22.41 -9.38 -25.42
CA ASN A 146 21.85 -10.64 -24.97
C ASN A 146 20.53 -10.41 -24.21
N ASN A 147 19.90 -11.48 -23.76
CA ASN A 147 18.67 -11.39 -23.01
C ASN A 147 18.90 -10.86 -21.58
N PRO A 148 18.21 -9.82 -21.15
CA PRO A 148 18.24 -9.36 -19.75
C PRO A 148 17.55 -10.37 -18.83
N ILE A 149 17.76 -10.21 -17.50
CA ILE A 149 17.17 -11.08 -16.47
C ILE A 149 16.12 -10.33 -15.68
N GLU A 150 14.94 -10.91 -15.53
CA GLU A 150 13.91 -10.39 -14.62
C GLU A 150 13.68 -11.33 -13.44
N LEU A 151 13.34 -10.73 -12.28
CA LEU A 151 13.04 -11.44 -11.04
C LEU A 151 11.54 -11.64 -10.88
N SER A 152 11.16 -12.77 -10.33
CA SER A 152 9.81 -12.97 -9.86
C SER A 152 9.57 -12.25 -8.53
N ARG A 153 8.49 -11.48 -8.43
CA ARG A 153 8.01 -10.89 -7.17
C ARG A 153 7.39 -11.90 -6.22
N SER A 154 7.14 -13.10 -6.71
CA SER A 154 6.48 -14.18 -5.97
C SER A 154 7.45 -15.33 -5.73
N LYS A 155 7.32 -15.98 -4.58
CA LYS A 155 8.03 -17.22 -4.27
C LYS A 155 7.68 -18.34 -5.27
N ILE A 156 6.43 -18.36 -5.75
CA ILE A 156 6.01 -19.20 -6.87
C ILE A 156 6.35 -18.42 -8.17
N PRO A 157 7.18 -18.95 -9.06
CA PRO A 157 7.73 -18.19 -10.18
C PRO A 157 6.65 -17.46 -10.99
N PHE A 158 6.74 -16.12 -11.02
CA PHE A 158 5.89 -15.20 -11.80
C PHE A 158 4.37 -15.34 -11.56
N SER A 159 3.95 -15.95 -10.44
CA SER A 159 2.55 -16.04 -10.04
C SER A 159 2.06 -14.71 -9.46
N ALA A 160 0.74 -14.54 -9.40
CA ALA A 160 0.10 -13.46 -8.65
C ALA A 160 0.25 -13.66 -7.12
N ILE A 161 0.01 -12.60 -6.34
CA ILE A 161 0.13 -12.62 -4.88
C ILE A 161 -1.15 -12.11 -4.23
N ALA A 162 -1.68 -12.87 -3.27
CA ALA A 162 -2.84 -12.51 -2.47
C ALA A 162 -2.50 -12.63 -0.98
N CYS A 163 -2.23 -11.50 -0.32
CA CYS A 163 -1.97 -11.41 1.11
C CYS A 163 -3.17 -10.79 1.81
N PHE A 164 -3.70 -11.46 2.83
CA PHE A 164 -4.85 -11.00 3.60
C PHE A 164 -4.44 -10.61 5.00
N THR A 165 -4.68 -9.35 5.40
CA THR A 165 -4.62 -8.90 6.79
C THR A 165 -6.03 -8.64 7.28
N ASP A 166 -6.38 -9.13 8.44
CA ASP A 166 -7.71 -9.01 9.00
C ASP A 166 -7.74 -8.15 10.26
N HIS A 167 -8.71 -7.25 10.29
CA HIS A 167 -9.03 -6.43 11.44
C HIS A 167 -10.18 -7.11 12.20
N CYS A 168 -9.93 -7.51 13.42
CA CYS A 168 -10.84 -8.30 14.25
C CYS A 168 -12.02 -7.50 14.84
N ASP A 169 -12.30 -6.32 14.30
CA ASP A 169 -13.45 -5.55 14.73
C ASP A 169 -14.72 -6.37 14.64
N PHE A 170 -15.49 -6.35 15.68
CA PHE A 170 -16.76 -7.09 15.79
C PHE A 170 -16.65 -8.61 15.75
N ASP A 171 -15.48 -9.19 15.86
CA ASP A 171 -15.34 -10.63 16.02
C ASP A 171 -15.85 -11.05 17.39
N THR A 172 -16.60 -12.15 17.40
CA THR A 172 -16.96 -12.93 18.58
C THR A 172 -16.17 -14.22 18.60
N LEU A 173 -16.16 -14.96 19.70
CA LEU A 173 -15.55 -16.29 19.75
C LEU A 173 -16.12 -17.22 18.67
N GLU A 174 -17.43 -17.14 18.40
CA GLU A 174 -18.08 -17.94 17.36
C GLU A 174 -17.58 -17.56 15.97
N ASN A 175 -17.52 -16.24 15.67
CA ASN A 175 -17.02 -15.75 14.40
C ASN A 175 -15.55 -16.15 14.16
N LEU A 176 -14.70 -16.09 15.19
CA LEU A 176 -13.32 -16.54 15.10
C LEU A 176 -13.22 -18.02 14.70
N LYS A 177 -14.04 -18.89 15.30
CA LYS A 177 -14.10 -20.33 14.97
C LYS A 177 -14.53 -20.55 13.53
N ILE A 178 -15.64 -19.93 13.12
CA ILE A 178 -16.19 -20.06 11.77
C ILE A 178 -15.17 -19.62 10.71
N GLN A 179 -14.52 -18.48 10.91
CA GLN A 179 -13.49 -17.96 10.00
C GLN A 179 -12.31 -18.92 9.91
N ARG A 180 -11.75 -19.34 11.06
CA ARG A 180 -10.61 -20.26 11.10
C ARG A 180 -10.90 -21.59 10.40
N GLU A 181 -12.02 -22.22 10.73
CA GLU A 181 -12.42 -23.49 10.12
C GLU A 181 -12.62 -23.36 8.61
N PHE A 182 -13.21 -22.24 8.16
CA PHE A 182 -13.34 -21.95 6.75
C PHE A 182 -11.99 -21.84 6.06
N PHE A 183 -11.08 -20.96 6.54
CA PHE A 183 -9.78 -20.74 5.90
C PHE A 183 -8.88 -21.96 5.97
N LYS A 184 -8.90 -22.71 7.09
CA LYS A 184 -8.23 -24.00 7.20
C LYS A 184 -8.71 -24.99 6.16
N LYS A 185 -10.04 -25.12 5.98
CA LYS A 185 -10.64 -26.05 5.00
C LYS A 185 -10.21 -25.77 3.57
N ILE A 186 -10.08 -24.49 3.20
CA ILE A 186 -9.68 -24.10 1.86
C ILE A 186 -8.18 -23.82 1.72
N ASN A 187 -7.40 -24.05 2.79
CA ASN A 187 -5.95 -23.88 2.84
C ASN A 187 -5.46 -22.49 2.41
N LEU A 188 -6.14 -21.43 2.89
CA LEU A 188 -5.68 -20.05 2.71
C LEU A 188 -5.13 -19.50 4.03
N LYS A 189 -3.98 -18.82 3.94
CA LYS A 189 -3.34 -18.14 5.06
C LYS A 189 -3.89 -16.73 5.25
N ILE A 190 -4.05 -16.34 6.50
CA ILE A 190 -4.50 -15.01 6.92
C ILE A 190 -3.53 -14.47 7.98
N THR A 191 -3.18 -13.20 7.90
CA THR A 191 -2.57 -12.45 9.01
C THR A 191 -3.71 -11.90 9.87
N LYS A 192 -4.02 -12.60 10.96
CA LYS A 192 -5.18 -12.34 11.82
C LYS A 192 -4.84 -11.33 12.91
N GLY A 193 -5.49 -10.18 12.89
CA GLY A 193 -5.44 -9.20 13.97
C GLY A 193 -6.22 -9.66 15.20
N PHE A 194 -5.77 -9.27 16.38
CA PHE A 194 -6.47 -9.48 17.64
C PHE A 194 -6.31 -8.30 18.59
N PHE A 195 -7.32 -8.05 19.42
CA PHE A 195 -7.20 -7.16 20.59
C PHE A 195 -6.56 -7.94 21.74
N LEU A 196 -5.56 -7.34 22.40
CA LEU A 196 -4.84 -8.00 23.48
C LEU A 196 -5.73 -8.16 24.72
N ASN A 197 -6.31 -7.04 25.19
CA ASN A 197 -7.11 -6.95 26.40
C ASN A 197 -8.59 -6.80 26.07
N HIS A 198 -9.44 -7.35 26.94
CA HIS A 198 -10.87 -7.17 26.81
C HIS A 198 -11.31 -5.85 27.43
N PHE A 199 -11.41 -4.79 26.59
CA PHE A 199 -12.11 -3.56 26.93
C PHE A 199 -12.94 -3.13 25.72
N SER A 200 -14.24 -3.45 25.81
CA SER A 200 -15.18 -3.15 24.74
C SER A 200 -16.50 -2.64 25.31
N LYS A 201 -17.16 -1.72 24.59
CA LYS A 201 -18.56 -1.35 24.84
C LYS A 201 -19.54 -2.42 24.36
N ARG A 202 -19.03 -3.51 23.80
CA ARG A 202 -19.77 -4.67 23.31
C ARG A 202 -19.29 -5.89 24.09
N ASP A 203 -20.21 -6.59 24.72
CA ASP A 203 -19.89 -7.72 25.60
C ASP A 203 -19.36 -8.94 24.84
N ASP A 204 -19.71 -9.08 23.57
CA ASP A 204 -19.39 -10.20 22.70
C ASP A 204 -18.09 -10.04 21.90
N ASN A 205 -17.35 -8.96 22.09
CA ASN A 205 -16.12 -8.70 21.33
C ASN A 205 -14.95 -9.59 21.77
N ALA A 206 -14.40 -10.32 20.81
CA ALA A 206 -13.26 -11.23 21.08
C ALA A 206 -11.97 -10.49 21.43
N SER A 207 -11.14 -11.12 22.27
CA SER A 207 -9.81 -10.61 22.65
C SER A 207 -8.88 -11.77 23.00
N PHE A 208 -7.57 -11.53 22.99
CA PHE A 208 -6.61 -12.55 23.43
C PHE A 208 -6.82 -12.92 24.91
N GLN A 209 -7.18 -11.95 25.73
CA GLN A 209 -7.46 -12.15 27.16
C GLN A 209 -8.57 -13.19 27.38
N ASN A 210 -9.64 -13.14 26.59
CA ASN A 210 -10.81 -14.01 26.78
C ASN A 210 -10.78 -15.26 25.90
N ASP A 211 -10.18 -15.17 24.69
CA ASP A 211 -10.32 -16.17 23.63
C ASP A 211 -8.96 -16.74 23.19
N LYS A 212 -7.99 -16.74 24.11
CA LYS A 212 -6.61 -17.20 23.89
C LYS A 212 -6.55 -18.55 23.19
N GLU A 213 -7.33 -19.52 23.65
CA GLU A 213 -7.28 -20.90 23.11
C GLU A 213 -7.66 -20.94 21.62
N GLU A 214 -8.66 -20.15 21.21
CA GLU A 214 -9.07 -20.10 19.82
C GLU A 214 -8.02 -19.37 18.95
N LEU A 215 -7.45 -18.27 19.43
CA LEU A 215 -6.38 -17.56 18.74
C LEU A 215 -5.11 -18.42 18.59
N LEU A 216 -4.79 -19.26 19.58
CA LEU A 216 -3.70 -20.23 19.45
C LEU A 216 -3.99 -21.29 18.37
N LYS A 217 -5.24 -21.70 18.17
CA LYS A 217 -5.62 -22.60 17.07
C LYS A 217 -5.42 -21.93 15.71
N TRP A 218 -5.70 -20.61 15.57
CA TRP A 218 -5.35 -19.88 14.36
C TRP A 218 -3.87 -20.01 14.02
N LYS A 219 -2.98 -19.79 15.01
CA LYS A 219 -1.53 -19.94 14.83
C LYS A 219 -1.16 -21.38 14.43
N ASN A 220 -1.75 -22.39 15.08
CA ASN A 220 -1.49 -23.80 14.80
C ASN A 220 -2.00 -24.24 13.42
N ASP A 221 -2.99 -23.56 12.88
CA ASP A 221 -3.54 -23.79 11.53
C ASP A 221 -2.77 -22.99 10.46
N ASN A 222 -1.52 -22.55 10.73
CA ASN A 222 -0.61 -21.82 9.82
C ASN A 222 -1.04 -20.40 9.45
N HIS A 223 -1.89 -19.76 10.26
CA HIS A 223 -2.15 -18.34 10.16
C HIS A 223 -1.13 -17.54 10.97
N GLU A 224 -0.89 -16.29 10.60
CA GLU A 224 -0.10 -15.35 11.38
C GLU A 224 -1.02 -14.60 12.35
N LEU A 225 -0.55 -14.34 13.57
CA LEU A 225 -1.21 -13.45 14.52
C LEU A 225 -0.52 -12.08 14.53
N CYS A 226 -1.30 -11.00 14.57
CA CYS A 226 -0.78 -9.65 14.72
C CYS A 226 -1.64 -8.83 15.69
N TYR A 227 -1.05 -7.78 16.29
CA TYR A 227 -1.82 -6.87 17.13
C TYR A 227 -2.77 -6.04 16.26
N HIS A 228 -4.02 -5.93 16.69
CA HIS A 228 -4.94 -4.91 16.20
C HIS A 228 -5.20 -3.90 17.32
N SER A 229 -4.18 -3.12 17.68
CA SER A 229 -4.11 -2.33 18.92
C SER A 229 -4.24 -3.20 20.19
N LEU A 230 -4.49 -2.60 21.36
CA LEU A 230 -4.60 -3.32 22.61
C LEU A 230 -6.04 -3.61 23.01
N THR A 231 -6.96 -2.68 22.71
CA THR A 231 -8.37 -2.78 23.08
C THR A 231 -9.30 -2.27 21.97
N GLN A 232 -10.50 -2.81 21.94
CA GLN A 232 -11.51 -2.41 20.95
C GLN A 232 -12.07 -1.00 21.23
N SER A 233 -12.37 -0.67 22.48
CA SER A 233 -12.87 0.64 22.84
C SER A 233 -11.77 1.58 23.30
N ILE A 234 -11.95 2.87 23.03
CA ILE A 234 -10.98 3.93 23.39
C ILE A 234 -11.15 4.28 24.85
N ARG A 235 -10.05 4.28 25.59
CA ARG A 235 -9.90 4.80 26.96
C ARG A 235 -9.54 6.29 26.94
N SER A 236 -9.37 6.90 28.12
CA SER A 236 -8.69 8.19 28.19
C SER A 236 -7.25 8.09 27.65
N ASP A 237 -6.69 9.19 27.17
CA ASP A 237 -5.33 9.19 26.62
C ASP A 237 -4.31 8.66 27.64
N GLU A 238 -4.43 9.08 28.89
CA GLU A 238 -3.53 8.67 29.98
C GLU A 238 -3.59 7.15 30.22
N GLU A 239 -4.79 6.59 30.34
CA GLU A 239 -4.98 5.14 30.53
C GLU A 239 -4.48 4.35 29.32
N ALA A 240 -4.78 4.83 28.10
CA ALA A 240 -4.39 4.18 26.86
C ALA A 240 -2.85 4.14 26.72
N PHE A 241 -2.15 5.25 27.02
CA PHE A 241 -0.69 5.26 26.98
C PHE A 241 -0.06 4.45 28.09
N ASN A 242 -0.63 4.48 29.29
CA ASN A 242 -0.15 3.63 30.39
C ASN A 242 -0.26 2.15 30.01
N GLU A 243 -1.38 1.75 29.40
CA GLU A 243 -1.57 0.39 28.88
C GLU A 243 -0.54 0.06 27.78
N PHE A 244 -0.34 0.95 26.80
CA PHE A 244 0.61 0.76 25.69
C PHE A 244 2.06 0.63 26.18
N TYR A 245 2.49 1.39 27.17
CA TYR A 245 3.86 1.31 27.68
C TYR A 245 4.11 0.04 28.50
N ASN A 246 3.08 -0.51 29.15
CA ASN A 246 3.23 -1.56 30.14
C ASN A 246 2.66 -2.92 29.71
N PHE A 247 2.07 -3.06 28.51
CA PHE A 247 1.54 -4.35 28.12
C PHE A 247 2.65 -5.40 27.98
N ILE A 248 2.28 -6.65 28.24
CA ILE A 248 3.19 -7.79 28.08
C ILE A 248 2.78 -8.54 26.82
N PRO A 249 3.70 -8.74 25.86
CA PRO A 249 3.44 -9.57 24.69
C PRO A 249 2.94 -10.96 25.08
N PRO A 250 1.79 -11.41 24.58
CA PRO A 250 1.19 -12.67 25.01
C PRO A 250 1.87 -13.90 24.40
N LEU A 251 2.63 -13.69 23.33
CA LEU A 251 3.37 -14.70 22.58
C LEU A 251 4.68 -14.10 22.07
N GLU A 252 5.68 -14.94 21.90
CA GLU A 252 6.88 -14.57 21.17
C GLU A 252 6.60 -14.41 19.68
N ASN A 253 7.39 -13.54 19.02
CA ASN A 253 7.39 -13.34 17.58
C ASN A 253 6.10 -12.74 16.98
N ILE A 254 5.36 -11.93 17.73
CA ILE A 254 4.33 -11.05 17.16
C ILE A 254 4.98 -9.70 16.90
N ASN A 255 5.32 -9.44 15.64
CA ASN A 255 6.06 -8.24 15.24
C ASN A 255 5.24 -7.25 14.39
N VAL A 256 4.01 -7.58 14.02
CA VAL A 256 3.12 -6.76 13.20
C VAL A 256 2.10 -6.06 14.08
N TRP A 257 1.95 -4.75 13.85
CA TRP A 257 0.98 -3.89 14.50
C TRP A 257 0.07 -3.23 13.48
N ILE A 258 -1.23 -3.37 13.68
CA ILE A 258 -2.29 -2.74 12.90
C ILE A 258 -3.05 -1.76 13.78
N ASP A 259 -3.15 -0.50 13.35
CA ASP A 259 -3.90 0.54 14.07
C ASP A 259 -5.40 0.22 14.12
N HIS A 260 -6.04 0.50 15.26
CA HIS A 260 -7.49 0.40 15.43
C HIS A 260 -8.11 1.74 15.80
N GLY A 261 -9.10 2.17 15.03
CA GLY A 261 -9.89 3.37 15.31
C GLY A 261 -9.02 4.60 15.56
N PHE A 262 -9.31 5.33 16.63
CA PHE A 262 -8.59 6.54 17.03
C PHE A 262 -7.85 6.34 18.37
N GLN A 263 -7.29 5.16 18.59
CA GLN A 263 -6.44 4.92 19.76
C GLN A 263 -5.26 5.91 19.76
N PRO A 264 -4.97 6.59 20.88
CA PRO A 264 -4.00 7.69 20.91
C PRO A 264 -2.56 7.23 20.62
N TYR A 265 -2.24 5.96 20.90
CA TYR A 265 -0.95 5.33 20.63
C TYR A 265 -0.84 4.69 19.23
N ASN A 266 -1.84 4.81 18.37
CA ASN A 266 -1.74 4.35 16.99
C ASN A 266 -0.56 5.00 16.28
N PHE A 267 0.10 4.28 15.38
CA PHE A 267 1.20 4.81 14.57
C PHE A 267 0.79 6.03 13.75
N SER A 268 -0.45 6.06 13.28
CA SER A 268 -1.02 7.20 12.54
C SER A 268 -1.39 8.41 13.42
N MET A 269 -1.38 8.27 14.76
CA MET A 269 -1.90 9.28 15.69
C MET A 269 -0.92 9.73 16.78
N PHE A 270 0.08 8.94 17.15
CA PHE A 270 0.91 9.19 18.34
C PHE A 270 1.57 10.58 18.33
N GLU A 271 1.99 11.09 17.17
CA GLU A 271 2.60 12.43 17.06
C GLU A 271 1.62 13.56 17.37
N LYS A 272 0.32 13.36 17.18
CA LYS A 272 -0.72 14.33 17.51
C LYS A 272 -0.82 14.58 19.02
N ASN A 273 -0.53 13.58 19.82
CA ASN A 273 -0.72 13.59 21.27
C ASN A 273 0.55 13.98 22.04
N ALA A 274 1.51 14.65 21.39
CA ALA A 274 2.74 15.18 21.98
C ALA A 274 3.61 14.15 22.74
N ILE A 275 3.56 12.89 22.32
CA ILE A 275 4.39 11.82 22.89
C ILE A 275 5.82 11.98 22.42
N ALA A 276 6.77 11.77 23.32
CA ALA A 276 8.17 11.69 22.94
C ALA A 276 8.40 10.51 21.98
N LYS A 277 8.89 10.79 20.78
CA LYS A 277 9.19 9.76 19.76
C LYS A 277 10.11 8.67 20.30
N GLU A 278 11.09 9.07 21.11
CA GLU A 278 12.02 8.16 21.78
C GLU A 278 11.29 7.12 22.65
N ARG A 279 10.32 7.53 23.47
CA ARG A 279 9.56 6.61 24.33
C ARG A 279 8.65 5.69 23.53
N TYR A 280 8.01 6.23 22.48
CA TYR A 280 7.17 5.45 21.58
C TYR A 280 7.99 4.37 20.88
N GLU A 281 9.12 4.75 20.29
CA GLU A 281 10.06 3.84 19.63
C GLU A 281 10.57 2.75 20.59
N ALA A 282 11.03 3.16 21.78
CA ALA A 282 11.53 2.24 22.79
C ALA A 282 10.47 1.20 23.19
N THR A 283 9.20 1.61 23.29
CA THR A 283 8.10 0.68 23.57
C THR A 283 7.90 -0.32 22.44
N LEU A 284 7.89 0.11 21.18
CA LEU A 284 7.74 -0.80 20.04
C LEU A 284 8.87 -1.84 20.02
N LEU A 285 10.11 -1.39 20.23
CA LEU A 285 11.30 -2.28 20.25
C LEU A 285 11.26 -3.27 21.42
N ASP A 286 10.92 -2.81 22.62
CA ASP A 286 10.78 -3.67 23.82
C ASP A 286 9.72 -4.74 23.62
N LYS A 287 8.67 -4.46 22.86
CA LYS A 287 7.59 -5.41 22.55
C LYS A 287 7.82 -6.19 21.25
N ASN A 288 9.01 -6.10 20.65
CA ASN A 288 9.38 -6.75 19.38
C ASN A 288 8.48 -6.38 18.19
N ILE A 289 7.88 -5.18 18.19
CA ILE A 289 7.07 -4.67 17.09
C ILE A 289 7.99 -3.95 16.12
N SER A 290 8.08 -4.45 14.87
CA SER A 290 8.96 -3.91 13.84
C SER A 290 8.25 -3.61 12.51
N VAL A 291 6.97 -4.00 12.38
CA VAL A 291 6.15 -3.83 11.18
C VAL A 291 4.86 -3.11 11.55
N LEU A 292 4.61 -1.96 10.93
CA LEU A 292 3.48 -1.09 11.26
C LEU A 292 2.57 -0.93 10.04
N CYS A 293 1.27 -0.91 10.29
CA CYS A 293 0.28 -0.69 9.25
C CYS A 293 0.18 0.80 8.90
N ASN A 294 0.15 1.07 7.61
CA ASN A 294 -0.27 2.35 7.08
C ASN A 294 -1.25 2.09 5.94
N TYR A 295 -2.41 2.71 5.94
CA TYR A 295 -3.35 2.54 4.85
C TYR A 295 -3.57 3.87 4.12
N ILE A 296 -3.48 3.79 2.81
CA ILE A 296 -3.78 4.93 1.92
C ILE A 296 -5.23 5.36 2.10
N ASP A 297 -6.05 4.53 2.75
CA ASP A 297 -7.44 4.48 2.98
C ASP A 297 -8.20 3.96 1.94
N ALA A 298 -8.96 3.77 2.57
CA ALA A 298 -10.31 3.75 2.95
C ALA A 298 -11.20 3.39 1.79
N ALA A 299 -12.00 2.47 2.05
CA ALA A 299 -13.25 2.01 1.39
C ALA A 299 -13.68 2.70 0.09
N THR A 300 -13.33 3.95 -0.11
CA THR A 300 -13.78 4.76 -1.25
C THR A 300 -12.74 4.95 -2.34
N ALA A 301 -11.45 4.76 -2.06
CA ALA A 301 -10.40 4.94 -3.06
C ALA A 301 -10.12 3.66 -3.86
N THR A 302 -10.29 2.51 -3.23
CA THR A 302 -9.82 1.23 -3.75
C THR A 302 -10.93 0.25 -4.11
N LYS A 303 -12.20 0.68 -4.06
CA LYS A 303 -13.32 -0.20 -4.37
C LYS A 303 -13.19 -0.82 -5.76
N GLY A 304 -13.18 -2.16 -5.81
CA GLY A 304 -13.05 -2.91 -7.06
C GLY A 304 -11.65 -2.94 -7.65
N ILE A 305 -10.61 -2.47 -6.93
CA ILE A 305 -9.21 -2.55 -7.34
C ILE A 305 -8.55 -3.66 -6.53
N LEU A 306 -7.91 -4.62 -7.21
CA LEU A 306 -7.08 -5.63 -6.55
C LEU A 306 -5.59 -5.37 -6.75
N ASN A 307 -5.14 -5.10 -7.98
CA ASN A 307 -3.73 -5.02 -8.29
C ASN A 307 -3.08 -3.71 -7.81
N GLN A 308 -2.39 -3.75 -6.65
CA GLN A 308 -1.66 -2.59 -6.12
C GLN A 308 -0.45 -2.19 -6.98
N LEU A 309 0.04 -3.05 -7.85
CA LEU A 309 1.20 -2.76 -8.71
C LEU A 309 0.86 -1.92 -9.94
N ASN A 310 -0.42 -1.81 -10.29
CA ASN A 310 -0.86 -1.04 -11.44
C ASN A 310 -1.35 0.36 -11.03
N PRO A 311 -0.52 1.42 -11.07
CA PRO A 311 -0.96 2.75 -10.68
C PRO A 311 -2.08 3.32 -11.57
N ASN A 312 -2.27 2.77 -12.78
CA ASN A 312 -3.31 3.23 -13.70
C ASN A 312 -4.72 2.79 -13.27
N ASP A 313 -4.86 1.86 -12.34
CA ASP A 313 -6.15 1.47 -11.78
C ASP A 313 -6.62 2.43 -10.67
N PHE A 314 -5.70 3.16 -10.05
CA PHE A 314 -6.01 4.11 -8.97
C PHE A 314 -6.41 5.48 -9.53
N ASN A 315 -7.59 5.57 -10.12
CA ASN A 315 -8.12 6.81 -10.70
C ASN A 315 -9.65 6.90 -10.59
N LEU A 316 -10.20 8.09 -10.86
CA LEU A 316 -11.63 8.34 -10.76
C LEU A 316 -12.47 7.53 -11.78
N GLU A 317 -11.91 7.16 -12.93
CA GLU A 317 -12.63 6.38 -13.94
C GLU A 317 -12.89 4.94 -13.46
N LYS A 318 -11.85 4.28 -12.94
CA LYS A 318 -11.96 2.93 -12.36
C LYS A 318 -12.89 2.94 -11.14
N TYR A 319 -12.71 3.91 -10.23
CA TYR A 319 -13.60 4.07 -9.09
C TYR A 319 -15.06 4.27 -9.52
N TYR A 320 -15.34 5.16 -10.47
CA TYR A 320 -16.70 5.42 -10.94
C TYR A 320 -17.34 4.19 -11.58
N LYS A 321 -16.56 3.36 -12.29
CA LYS A 321 -17.01 2.06 -12.84
C LYS A 321 -17.34 1.07 -11.73
N SER A 322 -16.54 1.00 -10.67
CA SER A 322 -16.71 0.04 -9.58
C SER A 322 -17.98 0.26 -8.74
N ILE A 323 -18.61 1.44 -8.85
CA ILE A 323 -19.86 1.79 -8.17
C ILE A 323 -21.04 1.91 -9.14
N ALA A 324 -20.99 1.25 -10.29
CA ALA A 324 -22.02 1.36 -11.34
C ALA A 324 -23.40 0.81 -10.90
N ASP A 325 -23.40 -0.13 -9.98
CA ASP A 325 -24.60 -0.76 -9.39
C ASP A 325 -25.33 0.11 -8.35
N VAL A 326 -24.73 1.22 -7.93
CA VAL A 326 -25.30 2.12 -6.94
C VAL A 326 -26.21 3.14 -7.63
N SER A 327 -27.34 3.51 -6.99
CA SER A 327 -28.25 4.54 -7.53
C SER A 327 -27.51 5.84 -7.86
N PHE A 328 -27.97 6.56 -8.88
CA PHE A 328 -27.27 7.75 -9.41
C PHE A 328 -26.91 8.78 -8.32
N LEU A 329 -27.87 9.14 -7.45
CA LEU A 329 -27.62 10.12 -6.39
C LEU A 329 -26.54 9.64 -5.41
N LYS A 330 -26.65 8.39 -4.94
CA LYS A 330 -25.66 7.79 -4.03
C LYS A 330 -24.29 7.69 -4.69
N ARG A 331 -24.27 7.32 -5.98
CA ARG A 331 -23.04 7.26 -6.80
C ARG A 331 -22.35 8.61 -6.90
N MET A 332 -23.11 9.69 -7.12
CA MET A 332 -22.56 11.06 -7.15
C MET A 332 -22.00 11.48 -5.79
N VAL A 333 -22.68 11.19 -4.69
CA VAL A 333 -22.19 11.47 -3.33
C VAL A 333 -20.87 10.71 -3.07
N MET A 334 -20.80 9.43 -3.43
CA MET A 334 -19.58 8.62 -3.29
C MET A 334 -18.45 9.16 -4.15
N LEU A 335 -18.72 9.55 -5.39
CA LEU A 335 -17.73 10.15 -6.28
C LEU A 335 -17.18 11.47 -5.72
N ILE A 336 -18.05 12.36 -5.24
CA ILE A 336 -17.66 13.63 -4.62
C ILE A 336 -16.76 13.37 -3.39
N LYS A 337 -17.15 12.44 -2.54
CA LYS A 337 -16.36 12.04 -1.38
C LYS A 337 -14.98 11.52 -1.80
N ASN A 338 -14.92 10.65 -2.82
CA ASN A 338 -13.67 10.13 -3.36
C ASN A 338 -12.76 11.25 -3.88
N ILE A 339 -13.32 12.19 -4.66
CA ILE A 339 -12.57 13.34 -5.18
C ILE A 339 -11.94 14.15 -4.04
N ILE A 340 -12.69 14.45 -2.99
CA ILE A 340 -12.25 15.31 -1.89
C ILE A 340 -11.19 14.61 -1.03
N PHE A 341 -11.45 13.36 -0.63
CA PHE A 341 -10.61 12.68 0.36
C PHE A 341 -9.38 11.99 -0.24
N HIS A 342 -9.46 11.56 -1.51
CA HIS A 342 -8.42 10.70 -2.09
C HIS A 342 -7.76 11.32 -3.33
N TYR A 343 -8.56 11.93 -4.21
CA TYR A 343 -8.02 12.51 -5.44
C TYR A 343 -7.38 13.88 -5.20
N ASP A 344 -8.08 14.77 -4.53
CA ASP A 344 -7.60 16.13 -4.20
C ASP A 344 -6.73 16.10 -2.94
N ASN A 345 -7.22 15.46 -1.89
CA ASN A 345 -6.58 15.24 -0.58
C ASN A 345 -5.94 16.51 0.00
N ASP A 346 -6.59 17.66 -0.19
CA ASP A 346 -6.16 18.93 0.36
C ASP A 346 -6.83 19.13 1.73
N GLU A 347 -6.02 19.31 2.78
CA GLU A 347 -6.50 19.40 4.17
C GLU A 347 -7.56 20.49 4.36
N PHE A 348 -7.37 21.66 3.75
CA PHE A 348 -8.32 22.77 3.86
C PHE A 348 -9.67 22.41 3.24
N ARG A 349 -9.69 21.77 2.06
CA ARG A 349 -10.93 21.36 1.38
C ARG A 349 -11.62 20.19 2.07
N VAL A 350 -10.85 19.23 2.59
CA VAL A 350 -11.38 18.13 3.42
C VAL A 350 -12.08 18.70 4.65
N ARG A 351 -11.45 19.64 5.37
CA ARG A 351 -12.06 20.31 6.52
C ARG A 351 -13.34 21.03 6.14
N ASN A 352 -13.31 21.86 5.11
CA ASN A 352 -14.49 22.60 4.64
C ASN A 352 -15.65 21.66 4.26
N TYR A 353 -15.36 20.52 3.68
CA TYR A 353 -16.38 19.51 3.36
C TYR A 353 -16.99 18.91 4.62
N ILE A 354 -16.18 18.53 5.61
CA ILE A 354 -16.66 17.98 6.89
C ILE A 354 -17.55 19.02 7.61
N GLU A 355 -17.10 20.26 7.68
CA GLU A 355 -17.84 21.37 8.28
C GLU A 355 -19.16 21.65 7.52
N THR A 356 -19.14 21.63 6.18
CA THR A 356 -20.34 21.77 5.34
C THR A 356 -21.37 20.72 5.69
N ILE A 357 -20.99 19.44 5.80
CA ILE A 357 -21.88 18.36 6.20
C ILE A 357 -22.39 18.56 7.63
N THR A 358 -21.54 19.01 8.53
CA THR A 358 -21.89 19.24 9.94
C THR A 358 -22.93 20.36 10.07
N HIS A 359 -22.70 21.50 9.40
CA HIS A 359 -23.66 22.62 9.38
C HIS A 359 -24.98 22.20 8.73
N THR A 360 -24.93 21.47 7.61
CA THR A 360 -26.12 20.92 6.97
C THR A 360 -26.96 20.08 7.94
N LYS A 361 -26.30 19.14 8.65
CA LYS A 361 -27.00 18.31 9.65
C LYS A 361 -27.60 19.13 10.81
N ARG A 362 -26.91 20.18 11.26
CA ARG A 362 -27.40 21.06 12.34
C ARG A 362 -28.60 21.90 11.90
N ILE A 363 -28.56 22.41 10.66
CA ILE A 363 -29.71 23.16 10.09
C ILE A 363 -30.93 22.24 9.99
N PHE A 364 -30.82 21.09 9.32
CA PHE A 364 -31.94 20.21 9.05
C PHE A 364 -32.43 19.43 10.28
N LYS A 365 -31.56 18.99 11.18
CA LYS A 365 -31.97 18.19 12.35
C LYS A 365 -32.24 19.01 13.61
N LYS A 366 -31.62 20.20 13.76
CA LYS A 366 -31.70 21.01 14.99
C LYS A 366 -32.27 22.40 14.76
N GLY A 367 -32.74 22.73 13.54
CA GLY A 367 -33.38 24.02 13.23
C GLY A 367 -32.44 25.24 13.37
N LYS A 368 -31.14 25.07 13.37
CA LYS A 368 -30.17 26.17 13.57
C LYS A 368 -29.92 26.97 12.27
N VAL A 369 -30.92 27.79 11.89
CA VAL A 369 -30.89 28.58 10.63
C VAL A 369 -29.74 29.58 10.56
N LEU A 370 -29.23 30.08 11.68
CA LEU A 370 -28.06 30.98 11.72
C LEU A 370 -26.76 30.37 11.19
N GLU A 371 -26.68 29.04 11.07
CA GLU A 371 -25.51 28.34 10.50
C GLU A 371 -25.44 28.39 8.96
N ILE A 372 -26.43 28.99 8.28
CA ILE A 372 -26.46 29.09 6.81
C ILE A 372 -25.23 29.84 6.26
N PHE A 373 -24.81 30.93 6.90
CA PHE A 373 -23.59 31.66 6.47
C PHE A 373 -22.34 30.81 6.55
N SER A 374 -22.16 30.07 7.64
CA SER A 374 -21.03 29.14 7.81
C SER A 374 -21.08 28.00 6.80
N LEU A 375 -22.27 27.48 6.48
CA LEU A 375 -22.48 26.49 5.44
C LEU A 375 -21.98 26.98 4.08
N PHE A 376 -22.38 28.18 3.63
CA PHE A 376 -21.94 28.73 2.36
C PHE A 376 -20.44 29.00 2.34
N LYS A 377 -19.88 29.61 3.39
CA LYS A 377 -18.46 29.88 3.52
C LYS A 377 -17.62 28.61 3.30
N ASN A 378 -18.02 27.50 3.90
CA ASN A 378 -17.29 26.23 3.82
C ASN A 378 -17.58 25.46 2.51
N ALA A 379 -18.78 25.60 1.95
CA ALA A 379 -19.17 24.91 0.72
C ALA A 379 -18.50 25.50 -0.55
N ILE A 380 -18.28 26.82 -0.61
CA ILE A 380 -17.75 27.50 -1.81
C ILE A 380 -16.38 26.93 -2.26
N PRO A 381 -15.34 26.79 -1.42
CA PRO A 381 -14.06 26.26 -1.86
C PRO A 381 -14.15 24.84 -2.42
N VAL A 382 -15.03 24.01 -1.82
CA VAL A 382 -15.30 22.64 -2.27
C VAL A 382 -16.01 22.65 -3.63
N ALA A 383 -17.05 23.49 -3.79
CA ALA A 383 -17.80 23.60 -5.03
C ALA A 383 -16.92 24.08 -6.20
N VAL A 384 -16.06 25.09 -5.99
CA VAL A 384 -15.13 25.59 -7.02
C VAL A 384 -14.16 24.49 -7.48
N MET A 385 -13.64 23.69 -6.54
CA MET A 385 -12.76 22.57 -6.90
C MET A 385 -13.53 21.49 -7.69
N LEU A 386 -14.72 21.12 -7.25
CA LEU A 386 -15.55 20.13 -7.95
C LEU A 386 -15.92 20.61 -9.36
N LEU A 387 -16.27 21.87 -9.55
CA LEU A 387 -16.51 22.44 -10.87
C LEU A 387 -15.29 22.28 -11.78
N LYS A 388 -14.07 22.59 -11.30
CA LYS A 388 -12.84 22.40 -12.08
C LYS A 388 -12.63 20.93 -12.48
N VAL A 389 -12.91 19.99 -11.57
CA VAL A 389 -12.80 18.54 -11.84
C VAL A 389 -13.79 18.12 -12.93
N PHE A 390 -15.05 18.52 -12.81
CA PHE A 390 -16.10 18.12 -13.76
C PHE A 390 -15.97 18.81 -15.12
N PHE A 391 -15.59 20.08 -15.20
CA PHE A 391 -15.29 20.74 -16.48
C PHE A 391 -14.12 20.07 -17.24
N ASN A 392 -13.15 19.52 -16.52
CA ASN A 392 -12.01 18.82 -17.10
C ASN A 392 -12.14 17.28 -16.97
N TRP A 393 -13.35 16.75 -16.87
CA TRP A 393 -13.60 15.35 -16.52
C TRP A 393 -12.80 14.35 -17.36
N ASN A 394 -12.76 14.52 -18.68
CA ASN A 394 -12.08 13.59 -19.58
C ASN A 394 -10.57 13.46 -19.33
N LYS A 395 -9.92 14.50 -18.83
CA LYS A 395 -8.50 14.48 -18.43
C LYS A 395 -8.35 14.04 -16.98
N THR A 396 -9.22 14.55 -16.11
CA THR A 396 -9.12 14.39 -14.67
C THR A 396 -9.43 12.96 -14.23
N LYS A 397 -10.43 12.30 -14.83
CA LYS A 397 -10.84 10.93 -14.47
C LYS A 397 -9.75 9.88 -14.67
N LYS A 398 -8.79 10.12 -15.57
CA LYS A 398 -7.67 9.20 -15.88
C LYS A 398 -6.40 9.48 -15.08
N LYS A 399 -6.39 10.54 -14.28
CA LYS A 399 -5.22 10.91 -13.51
C LYS A 399 -5.09 10.02 -12.28
N THR A 400 -3.94 9.39 -12.13
CA THR A 400 -3.63 8.52 -10.98
C THR A 400 -3.62 9.30 -9.66
N TYR A 401 -4.13 8.72 -8.60
CA TYR A 401 -4.00 9.25 -7.24
C TYR A 401 -2.53 9.41 -6.87
N LYS A 402 -2.19 10.52 -6.25
CA LYS A 402 -0.80 10.83 -5.89
C LYS A 402 -0.17 9.73 -5.01
N VAL A 403 -0.90 9.28 -4.01
CA VAL A 403 -0.44 8.27 -3.05
C VAL A 403 -0.30 6.86 -3.64
N ALA A 404 -0.89 6.60 -4.81
CA ALA A 404 -0.77 5.33 -5.53
C ALA A 404 0.19 5.41 -6.72
N LYS A 405 0.76 6.59 -7.01
CA LYS A 405 1.58 6.84 -8.22
C LYS A 405 2.72 5.85 -8.37
N TYR A 406 3.35 5.49 -7.27
CA TYR A 406 4.53 4.62 -7.26
C TYR A 406 4.25 3.24 -6.67
N SER A 407 2.97 2.89 -6.49
CA SER A 407 2.54 1.58 -5.95
C SER A 407 3.31 1.18 -4.68
N PRO A 408 3.35 2.02 -3.64
CA PRO A 408 4.07 1.69 -2.42
C PRO A 408 3.42 0.47 -1.76
N LEU A 409 4.22 -0.53 -1.39
CA LEU A 409 3.76 -1.74 -0.69
C LEU A 409 4.43 -1.87 0.67
N PHE A 410 5.76 -1.85 0.67
CA PHE A 410 6.60 -1.82 1.85
C PHE A 410 7.62 -0.70 1.71
N PHE A 411 7.87 0.00 2.80
CA PHE A 411 8.93 1.00 2.88
C PHE A 411 9.39 1.15 4.34
N LYS A 412 10.54 1.76 4.55
CA LYS A 412 11.06 2.02 5.88
C LYS A 412 10.65 3.42 6.36
N HIS A 413 10.47 3.55 7.66
CA HIS A 413 10.28 4.84 8.33
C HIS A 413 11.05 4.88 9.64
N LYS A 414 11.83 5.95 9.83
CA LYS A 414 12.57 6.20 11.05
C LYS A 414 11.70 7.01 12.02
N ILE A 415 11.38 6.47 13.19
CA ILE A 415 10.56 7.13 14.20
C ILE A 415 11.43 8.14 15.01
N ASP A 416 12.45 7.67 15.70
CA ASP A 416 13.48 8.49 16.37
C ASP A 416 14.88 8.10 15.88
N LYS A 417 15.42 6.99 16.33
CA LYS A 417 16.75 6.48 15.98
C LYS A 417 16.70 5.26 15.08
N ASN A 418 15.64 4.44 15.20
CA ASN A 418 15.48 3.16 14.54
C ASN A 418 14.46 3.20 13.40
N GLU A 419 14.67 2.33 12.41
CA GLU A 419 13.77 2.17 11.27
C GLU A 419 12.82 1.00 11.48
N PHE A 420 11.56 1.22 11.09
CA PHE A 420 10.48 0.24 11.09
C PHE A 420 10.01 0.01 9.66
N TYR A 421 9.60 -1.22 9.36
CA TYR A 421 8.91 -1.48 8.11
C TYR A 421 7.47 -1.03 8.20
N ILE A 422 7.03 -0.33 7.16
CA ILE A 422 5.66 0.11 6.99
C ILE A 422 5.07 -0.67 5.82
N PHE A 423 3.91 -1.26 6.00
CA PHE A 423 3.19 -1.86 4.88
C PHE A 423 1.93 -1.07 4.54
N GLN A 424 1.56 -1.08 3.25
CA GLN A 424 0.33 -0.48 2.77
C GLN A 424 -0.64 -1.54 2.28
N ALA A 425 -1.88 -1.45 2.77
CA ALA A 425 -2.95 -2.33 2.37
C ALA A 425 -4.05 -1.57 1.62
N ILE A 426 -4.80 -2.27 0.80
CA ILE A 426 -6.05 -1.78 0.19
C ILE A 426 -7.23 -2.27 1.02
N GLU A 427 -8.15 -1.38 1.35
CA GLU A 427 -9.34 -1.74 2.10
C GLU A 427 -10.34 -2.52 1.23
N MET A 428 -10.67 -3.72 1.66
CA MET A 428 -11.59 -4.61 0.97
C MET A 428 -12.93 -4.65 1.69
N VAL A 429 -13.85 -3.82 1.25
CA VAL A 429 -15.16 -3.61 1.90
C VAL A 429 -16.29 -4.47 1.36
N ASP A 430 -16.08 -5.08 0.19
CA ASP A 430 -17.07 -5.88 -0.52
C ASP A 430 -16.39 -7.08 -1.19
N PHE A 431 -16.32 -8.19 -0.48
CA PHE A 431 -15.66 -9.39 -0.98
C PHE A 431 -16.36 -10.03 -2.18
N ASP A 432 -17.69 -9.84 -2.30
CA ASP A 432 -18.44 -10.37 -3.43
C ASP A 432 -17.99 -9.71 -4.74
N LYS A 433 -17.76 -8.39 -4.71
CA LYS A 433 -17.29 -7.64 -5.88
C LYS A 433 -15.78 -7.62 -6.04
N ALA A 434 -15.06 -7.38 -4.95
CA ALA A 434 -13.60 -7.23 -5.02
C ALA A 434 -12.93 -8.54 -5.45
N LEU A 435 -13.39 -9.67 -4.94
CA LEU A 435 -12.83 -10.99 -5.22
C LEU A 435 -13.63 -11.77 -6.28
N CYS A 436 -14.45 -11.10 -7.10
CA CYS A 436 -15.13 -11.78 -8.20
C CYS A 436 -14.11 -12.39 -9.17
N LYS A 437 -14.55 -13.41 -9.89
CA LYS A 437 -13.69 -14.18 -10.80
C LYS A 437 -12.94 -13.28 -11.78
N GLU A 438 -13.61 -12.29 -12.35
CA GLU A 438 -13.05 -11.37 -13.35
C GLU A 438 -11.87 -10.57 -12.78
N ASN A 439 -11.99 -10.04 -11.55
CA ASN A 439 -10.92 -9.29 -10.90
C ASN A 439 -9.73 -10.20 -10.53
N VAL A 440 -10.01 -11.43 -10.12
CA VAL A 440 -8.96 -12.41 -9.82
C VAL A 440 -8.26 -12.84 -11.11
N ASP A 441 -8.99 -13.04 -12.22
CA ASP A 441 -8.40 -13.36 -13.52
C ASP A 441 -7.52 -12.21 -14.05
N GLU A 442 -7.94 -10.94 -13.86
CA GLU A 442 -7.11 -9.76 -14.19
C GLU A 442 -5.83 -9.73 -13.33
N LEU A 443 -5.95 -10.01 -12.03
CA LEU A 443 -4.79 -10.13 -11.14
C LEU A 443 -3.81 -11.22 -11.59
N LEU A 444 -4.32 -12.38 -11.99
CA LEU A 444 -3.52 -13.49 -12.52
C LEU A 444 -2.81 -13.12 -13.83
N HIS A 445 -3.54 -12.52 -14.77
CA HIS A 445 -2.99 -12.07 -16.05
C HIS A 445 -1.83 -11.07 -15.86
N ASP A 446 -1.94 -10.18 -14.87
CA ASP A 446 -0.94 -9.17 -14.59
C ASP A 446 0.19 -9.67 -13.67
N SER A 447 0.17 -10.93 -13.22
CA SER A 447 1.02 -11.37 -12.11
C SER A 447 1.00 -10.35 -10.97
N GLY A 448 -0.19 -9.84 -10.66
CA GLY A 448 -0.41 -8.72 -9.77
C GLY A 448 -0.22 -9.08 -8.30
N LEU A 449 -0.34 -8.07 -7.45
CA LEU A 449 -0.21 -8.21 -5.99
C LEU A 449 -1.23 -7.36 -5.28
N PHE A 450 -1.80 -7.89 -4.19
CA PHE A 450 -2.50 -7.08 -3.19
C PHE A 450 -2.17 -7.52 -1.77
N ILE A 451 -2.19 -6.55 -0.86
CA ILE A 451 -2.25 -6.74 0.59
C ILE A 451 -3.63 -6.22 1.01
N ALA A 452 -4.52 -7.12 1.36
CA ALA A 452 -5.89 -6.75 1.72
C ALA A 452 -5.98 -6.32 3.18
N HIS A 453 -6.66 -5.20 3.42
CA HIS A 453 -7.17 -4.81 4.73
C HIS A 453 -8.62 -5.26 4.81
N THR A 454 -8.92 -6.23 5.63
CA THR A 454 -10.22 -6.90 5.65
C THR A 454 -10.92 -6.81 7.00
N TYR A 455 -12.24 -7.05 6.95
CA TYR A 455 -13.14 -7.21 8.10
C TYR A 455 -14.12 -8.34 7.77
N PHE A 456 -13.82 -9.55 8.19
CA PHE A 456 -14.63 -10.72 7.78
C PHE A 456 -16.03 -10.73 8.42
N SER A 457 -16.17 -10.17 9.62
CA SER A 457 -17.40 -10.21 10.42
C SER A 457 -18.09 -8.86 10.62
N VAL A 458 -17.58 -7.76 10.08
CA VAL A 458 -18.13 -6.43 10.39
C VAL A 458 -19.56 -6.27 9.93
N ASN A 459 -20.44 -5.90 10.85
CA ASN A 459 -21.87 -5.67 10.61
C ASN A 459 -22.22 -4.18 10.50
N MET A 460 -21.63 -3.47 9.55
CA MET A 460 -21.92 -2.05 9.28
C MET A 460 -22.58 -1.85 7.92
N ASN A 461 -23.48 -0.87 7.81
CA ASN A 461 -24.25 -0.61 6.58
C ASN A 461 -23.38 -0.25 5.35
N HIS A 462 -22.13 0.11 5.53
CA HIS A 462 -21.22 0.45 4.43
C HIS A 462 -20.26 -0.69 4.05
N TYR A 463 -20.21 -1.77 4.82
CA TYR A 463 -19.50 -3.00 4.49
C TYR A 463 -20.50 -4.02 3.95
N HIS A 464 -20.39 -4.33 2.67
CA HIS A 464 -21.21 -5.31 1.98
C HIS A 464 -20.39 -6.54 1.63
N GLY A 465 -21.07 -7.64 1.31
CA GLY A 465 -20.42 -8.85 0.82
C GLY A 465 -19.32 -9.37 1.77
N LYS A 466 -19.56 -9.33 3.08
CA LYS A 466 -18.66 -9.90 4.08
C LYS A 466 -18.78 -11.43 4.13
N LEU A 467 -17.77 -12.08 4.74
CA LEU A 467 -17.72 -13.54 4.82
C LEU A 467 -18.84 -14.12 5.71
N ILE A 468 -19.16 -13.45 6.82
CA ILE A 468 -20.15 -13.91 7.78
C ILE A 468 -21.39 -13.03 7.69
N ASN A 469 -22.55 -13.67 7.57
CA ASN A 469 -23.87 -13.01 7.63
C ASN A 469 -24.27 -12.68 9.08
N SER A 470 -25.33 -11.90 9.25
CA SER A 470 -25.84 -11.51 10.58
C SER A 470 -26.40 -12.67 11.42
N ASP A 471 -26.69 -13.80 10.81
CA ASP A 471 -27.12 -15.05 11.44
C ASP A 471 -25.97 -16.04 11.70
N ASN A 472 -24.73 -15.59 11.64
CA ASN A 472 -23.50 -16.35 11.75
C ASN A 472 -23.29 -17.40 10.64
N SER A 473 -24.11 -17.43 9.61
CA SER A 473 -23.89 -18.29 8.44
C SER A 473 -22.83 -17.70 7.50
N LEU A 474 -22.16 -18.54 6.70
CA LEU A 474 -21.24 -18.11 5.66
C LEU A 474 -22.00 -17.58 4.44
N ASN A 475 -21.59 -16.41 3.93
CA ASN A 475 -22.09 -15.84 2.69
C ASN A 475 -21.61 -16.66 1.49
N GLN A 476 -22.53 -17.36 0.82
CA GLN A 476 -22.21 -18.31 -0.23
C GLN A 476 -21.55 -17.66 -1.47
N ASN A 477 -21.82 -16.40 -1.78
CA ASN A 477 -21.15 -15.69 -2.87
C ASN A 477 -19.67 -15.48 -2.53
N VAL A 478 -19.40 -15.00 -1.31
CA VAL A 478 -18.04 -14.78 -0.81
C VAL A 478 -17.29 -16.09 -0.68
N VAL A 479 -17.96 -17.17 -0.20
CA VAL A 479 -17.39 -18.53 -0.17
C VAL A 479 -16.96 -18.99 -1.55
N ARG A 480 -17.77 -18.77 -2.60
CA ARG A 480 -17.39 -19.12 -3.98
C ARG A 480 -16.14 -18.37 -4.44
N ASN A 481 -16.05 -17.07 -4.14
CA ASN A 481 -14.90 -16.25 -4.50
C ASN A 481 -13.61 -16.73 -3.81
N PHE A 482 -13.67 -16.98 -2.49
CA PHE A 482 -12.51 -17.53 -1.76
C PHE A 482 -12.14 -18.94 -2.24
N ASN A 483 -13.10 -19.80 -2.56
CA ASN A 483 -12.82 -21.12 -3.15
C ASN A 483 -12.13 -21.00 -4.51
N TYR A 484 -12.50 -20.01 -5.32
CA TYR A 484 -11.81 -19.76 -6.59
C TYR A 484 -10.35 -19.33 -6.37
N ILE A 485 -10.09 -18.44 -5.41
CA ILE A 485 -8.71 -18.07 -5.02
C ILE A 485 -7.95 -19.30 -4.51
N ALA A 486 -8.56 -20.09 -3.62
CA ALA A 486 -7.95 -21.30 -3.08
C ALA A 486 -7.59 -22.32 -4.17
N GLN A 487 -8.46 -22.48 -5.16
CA GLN A 487 -8.15 -23.28 -6.35
C GLN A 487 -6.91 -22.74 -7.08
N LYS A 488 -6.80 -21.42 -7.30
CA LYS A 488 -5.64 -20.80 -7.94
C LYS A 488 -4.37 -20.91 -7.12
N VAL A 489 -4.48 -20.92 -5.79
CA VAL A 489 -3.35 -21.22 -4.89
C VAL A 489 -2.91 -22.68 -5.05
N ALA A 490 -3.83 -23.64 -5.07
CA ALA A 490 -3.53 -25.05 -5.28
C ALA A 490 -2.90 -25.33 -6.66
N GLU A 491 -3.28 -24.56 -7.68
CA GLU A 491 -2.71 -24.59 -9.04
C GLU A 491 -1.33 -23.90 -9.15
N ASN A 492 -0.78 -23.34 -8.05
CA ASN A 492 0.42 -22.50 -8.04
C ASN A 492 0.32 -21.24 -8.93
N ALA A 493 -0.87 -20.79 -9.26
CA ALA A 493 -1.09 -19.55 -10.01
C ALA A 493 -1.14 -18.29 -9.10
N ILE A 494 -1.44 -18.51 -7.81
CA ILE A 494 -1.39 -17.48 -6.76
C ILE A 494 -0.50 -17.97 -5.61
N TRP A 495 0.42 -17.12 -5.17
CA TRP A 495 1.07 -17.27 -3.88
C TRP A 495 0.24 -16.54 -2.81
N ASN A 496 -0.15 -17.27 -1.75
CA ASN A 496 -0.87 -16.71 -0.61
C ASN A 496 0.02 -16.74 0.63
N PRO A 497 0.89 -15.72 0.84
CA PRO A 497 1.70 -15.60 2.04
C PRO A 497 0.93 -14.95 3.19
N THR A 498 1.45 -15.13 4.42
CA THR A 498 1.21 -14.19 5.51
C THR A 498 1.97 -12.88 5.24
N LEU A 499 1.68 -11.83 6.01
CA LEU A 499 2.34 -10.54 5.83
C LEU A 499 3.85 -10.62 6.10
N SER A 500 4.26 -11.33 7.16
CA SER A 500 5.68 -11.52 7.48
C SER A 500 6.39 -12.35 6.42
N GLU A 501 5.78 -13.42 5.90
CA GLU A 501 6.35 -14.20 4.79
C GLU A 501 6.56 -13.34 3.53
N LEU A 502 5.61 -12.45 3.24
CA LEU A 502 5.71 -11.54 2.09
C LEU A 502 6.81 -10.49 2.31
N LEU A 503 6.89 -9.90 3.49
CA LEU A 503 7.92 -8.92 3.82
C LEU A 503 9.32 -9.54 3.79
N ASP A 504 9.51 -10.74 4.33
CA ASP A 504 10.80 -11.42 4.31
C ASP A 504 11.25 -11.79 2.88
N PHE A 505 10.31 -12.20 2.04
CA PHE A 505 10.59 -12.38 0.61
C PHE A 505 11.00 -11.06 -0.05
N TYR A 506 10.31 -9.96 0.29
CA TYR A 506 10.61 -8.65 -0.25
C TYR A 506 11.99 -8.12 0.16
N LYS A 507 12.40 -8.33 1.41
CA LYS A 507 13.75 -7.98 1.88
C LYS A 507 14.81 -8.67 1.00
N ASN A 508 14.68 -9.98 0.79
CA ASN A 508 15.59 -10.75 -0.07
C ASN A 508 15.53 -10.27 -1.54
N PHE A 509 14.35 -9.92 -2.04
CA PHE A 509 14.17 -9.39 -3.40
C PHE A 509 14.90 -8.05 -3.61
N GLN A 510 14.94 -7.18 -2.59
CA GLN A 510 15.65 -5.91 -2.64
C GLN A 510 17.18 -6.06 -2.61
N GLU A 511 17.70 -7.14 -2.03
CA GLU A 511 19.14 -7.38 -1.90
C GLU A 511 19.79 -7.93 -3.18
N ILE A 512 18.99 -8.22 -4.22
CA ILE A 512 19.50 -8.78 -5.46
C ILE A 512 20.34 -7.77 -6.23
N VAL A 513 21.53 -8.20 -6.61
CA VAL A 513 22.46 -7.44 -7.43
C VAL A 513 22.72 -8.19 -8.73
N PHE A 514 22.60 -7.48 -9.85
CA PHE A 514 22.97 -7.97 -11.15
C PHE A 514 24.37 -7.47 -11.52
N ASP A 515 25.08 -8.28 -12.28
CA ASP A 515 26.33 -7.90 -12.93
C ASP A 515 26.33 -8.43 -14.37
N ILE A 516 27.34 -8.11 -15.16
CA ILE A 516 27.47 -8.50 -16.55
C ILE A 516 28.89 -8.99 -16.81
N ASP A 517 29.04 -10.10 -17.54
CA ASP A 517 30.32 -10.66 -17.87
C ASP A 517 30.94 -10.00 -19.14
N GLU A 518 32.18 -10.40 -19.49
CA GLU A 518 32.89 -9.91 -20.66
C GLU A 518 32.20 -10.25 -21.99
N LYS A 519 31.32 -11.25 -21.99
CA LYS A 519 30.49 -11.65 -23.16
C LYS A 519 29.21 -10.87 -23.25
N GLY A 520 28.95 -9.95 -22.31
CA GLY A 520 27.72 -9.17 -22.23
C GLY A 520 26.53 -9.96 -21.72
N VAL A 521 26.73 -11.05 -20.98
CA VAL A 521 25.67 -11.82 -20.35
C VAL A 521 25.41 -11.31 -18.95
N ILE A 522 24.17 -10.90 -18.66
CA ILE A 522 23.75 -10.46 -17.33
C ILE A 522 23.54 -11.69 -16.43
N PHE A 523 24.00 -11.62 -15.19
CA PHE A 523 23.83 -12.66 -14.19
C PHE A 523 23.54 -12.06 -12.80
N ILE A 524 23.00 -12.87 -11.89
CA ILE A 524 22.80 -12.49 -10.48
C ILE A 524 24.12 -12.70 -9.74
N LYS A 525 24.69 -11.63 -9.18
CA LYS A 525 25.99 -11.62 -8.50
C LYS A 525 25.96 -12.34 -7.15
N ASN A 526 24.88 -12.13 -6.39
CA ASN A 526 24.70 -12.74 -5.08
C ASN A 526 23.73 -13.94 -5.16
N ASN A 527 24.08 -15.00 -4.41
CA ASN A 527 23.27 -16.20 -4.40
C ASN A 527 21.96 -15.95 -3.62
N THR A 528 20.82 -16.07 -4.28
CA THR A 528 19.51 -15.89 -3.68
C THR A 528 18.54 -16.96 -4.17
N ASN A 529 17.52 -17.23 -3.34
CA ASN A 529 16.43 -18.14 -3.69
C ASN A 529 15.26 -17.44 -4.43
N ILE A 530 15.49 -16.24 -4.98
CA ILE A 530 14.48 -15.51 -5.75
C ILE A 530 14.39 -16.12 -7.15
N PRO A 531 13.20 -16.55 -7.59
CA PRO A 531 13.03 -17.07 -8.94
C PRO A 531 13.31 -15.98 -9.97
N SER A 532 14.02 -16.34 -11.03
CA SER A 532 14.36 -15.44 -12.13
C SER A 532 14.23 -16.14 -13.48
N ARG A 533 14.16 -15.34 -14.54
CA ARG A 533 14.20 -15.84 -15.91
C ARG A 533 14.89 -14.88 -16.85
N SER A 534 15.46 -15.41 -17.90
CA SER A 534 15.95 -14.63 -19.04
C SER A 534 14.77 -14.19 -19.90
N ILE A 535 14.78 -12.93 -20.35
CA ILE A 535 13.70 -12.40 -21.21
C ILE A 535 14.11 -12.64 -22.67
N ILE A 536 13.27 -13.35 -23.39
CA ILE A 536 13.46 -13.62 -24.82
C ILE A 536 12.85 -12.47 -25.65
#